data_40915a00c7b35e33946f41dc59de6fab
#
_entry.id   40915a00c7b35e33946f41dc59de6fab
#
_cell.length_a   1.000
_cell.length_b   1.000
_cell.length_c   1.000
_cell.angle_alpha   90.00
_cell.angle_beta   90.00
_cell.angle_gamma   90.00
#
_symmetry.space_group_name_H-M   'P 1'
#
loop_
_entity.id
_entity.type
_entity.pdbx_description
1 polymer ?
#
loop_
_entity_poly.entity_id
_entity_poly.type
_entity_poly.pdbx_seq_one_letter_code
_entity_poly.pdbx_strand_id
1 'polypeptide(L)'
;MMLLTLPMMSQNRQPQVVDKVVAVVGKNIILQSDIENQYVQYRMQGMTEGTGQEVRARILEDLLLQKLMLNQAEMDSLSVTDEQVEAELNRKIQRFVSRVGSQDKLEAMFGKTMAEIKEEVRQASKDNMLQEQVQMKIMENVVVTPKEVRNFYNEIPKDSLPTIDPTFEIVQIVKRPPVSIDEKLQVKDRLYQIRKRILDGESSFATMAVLYSEDPGSARQGGELGFAGKGVYATEFENVAFNLRDGEISDVVETQFGFHIIQLIERRGETINCRHILLTAKVPVEALERAQNQLDSVAQLIRNGDMTFEEACKKYSDDDSKNNGGFLSNAMTGSNWLSIADMQQLEQDYPEYKNLAFVISRLGVGELSDPVPMTTSENNDAFRLVMVKRKTEAHQANLKDDYNLIQSWALGQKRQATIGKWVKDKAAKAYIHLDERYKNNDFYYDWNFQ
;
A
#
# COMPACT_ATOMS: atom_id res chain seq x y z
N MET A 1 53.75 -46.01 40.95
CA MET A 1 53.88 -44.92 39.98
C MET A 1 52.95 -45.27 38.81
N MET A 2 51.74 -44.70 38.87
CA MET A 2 50.65 -45.08 37.95
C MET A 2 50.45 -43.86 37.00
N LEU A 3 50.81 -44.04 35.74
CA LEU A 3 50.63 -43.03 34.70
C LEU A 3 49.18 -43.01 34.26
N LEU A 4 48.45 -41.91 34.56
CA LEU A 4 47.14 -41.64 33.96
C LEU A 4 47.35 -41.02 32.57
N THR A 5 46.95 -41.75 31.54
CA THR A 5 46.80 -41.23 30.19
C THR A 5 45.41 -40.60 30.06
N LEU A 6 45.33 -39.29 29.89
CA LEU A 6 44.12 -38.55 29.50
C LEU A 6 43.87 -38.75 28.01
N PRO A 7 42.63 -39.08 27.55
CA PRO A 7 42.31 -39.10 26.15
C PRO A 7 42.13 -37.66 25.64
N MET A 8 42.94 -37.29 24.61
CA MET A 8 42.68 -36.09 23.79
C MET A 8 41.34 -36.22 23.12
N MET A 9 40.33 -35.47 23.58
CA MET A 9 39.11 -35.25 22.79
C MET A 9 39.48 -34.40 21.58
N SER A 10 39.52 -35.04 20.42
CA SER A 10 39.49 -34.38 19.11
C SER A 10 38.17 -33.61 18.99
N GLN A 11 38.22 -32.28 19.07
CA GLN A 11 37.11 -31.43 18.68
C GLN A 11 36.85 -31.63 17.20
N ASN A 12 35.79 -32.36 16.90
CA ASN A 12 35.21 -32.45 15.54
C ASN A 12 34.69 -31.05 15.18
N ARG A 13 35.53 -30.19 14.62
CA ARG A 13 35.09 -28.97 13.94
C ARG A 13 34.31 -29.44 12.74
N GLN A 14 32.98 -29.38 12.83
CA GLN A 14 32.15 -29.48 11.62
C GLN A 14 32.67 -28.46 10.62
N PRO A 15 32.85 -28.82 9.36
CA PRO A 15 33.28 -27.88 8.34
C PRO A 15 32.25 -26.75 8.29
N GLN A 16 32.70 -25.53 8.57
CA GLN A 16 31.89 -24.35 8.40
C GLN A 16 31.57 -24.28 6.91
N VAL A 17 30.32 -24.47 6.53
CA VAL A 17 29.88 -24.39 5.14
C VAL A 17 30.14 -22.95 4.71
N VAL A 18 31.19 -22.75 3.94
CA VAL A 18 31.46 -21.49 3.26
C VAL A 18 30.39 -21.37 2.18
N ASP A 19 29.68 -20.25 2.16
CA ASP A 19 28.65 -19.99 1.16
C ASP A 19 29.26 -20.09 -0.26
N LYS A 20 28.51 -20.69 -1.18
CA LYS A 20 29.05 -21.00 -2.51
C LYS A 20 28.72 -19.89 -3.50
N VAL A 21 29.75 -19.41 -4.22
CA VAL A 21 29.54 -18.50 -5.35
C VAL A 21 28.86 -19.28 -6.49
N VAL A 22 27.70 -18.79 -6.91
CA VAL A 22 26.91 -19.35 -8.01
C VAL A 22 27.17 -18.62 -9.31
N ALA A 23 27.31 -17.30 -9.26
CA ALA A 23 27.63 -16.50 -10.44
C ALA A 23 28.46 -15.26 -10.09
N VAL A 24 29.16 -14.74 -11.10
CA VAL A 24 29.90 -13.48 -11.03
C VAL A 24 29.50 -12.63 -12.23
N VAL A 25 29.11 -11.37 -12.02
CA VAL A 25 28.81 -10.40 -13.08
C VAL A 25 29.66 -9.16 -12.86
N GLY A 26 30.68 -8.99 -13.71
CA GLY A 26 31.73 -7.99 -13.49
C GLY A 26 32.46 -8.26 -12.18
N LYS A 27 32.32 -7.37 -11.18
CA LYS A 27 32.85 -7.55 -9.83
C LYS A 27 31.79 -8.01 -8.79
N ASN A 28 30.56 -8.13 -9.22
CA ASN A 28 29.44 -8.49 -8.34
C ASN A 28 29.27 -10.00 -8.30
N ILE A 29 29.14 -10.56 -7.10
CA ILE A 29 28.95 -11.99 -6.88
C ILE A 29 27.49 -12.29 -6.54
N ILE A 30 27.04 -13.51 -6.85
CA ILE A 30 25.78 -14.10 -6.43
C ILE A 30 26.10 -15.37 -5.66
N LEU A 31 25.59 -15.47 -4.44
CA LEU A 31 25.81 -16.60 -3.55
C LEU A 31 24.64 -17.58 -3.60
N GLN A 32 24.89 -18.81 -3.20
CA GLN A 32 23.85 -19.83 -3.05
C GLN A 32 22.80 -19.38 -2.04
N SER A 33 23.21 -18.75 -0.95
CA SER A 33 22.32 -18.22 0.08
C SER A 33 21.39 -17.13 -0.44
N ASP A 34 21.83 -16.31 -1.41
CA ASP A 34 20.97 -15.27 -2.01
C ASP A 34 19.76 -15.90 -2.70
N ILE A 35 19.99 -16.99 -3.45
CA ILE A 35 18.93 -17.74 -4.14
C ILE A 35 17.99 -18.39 -3.13
N GLU A 36 18.54 -19.09 -2.11
CA GLU A 36 17.72 -19.80 -1.13
C GLU A 36 16.90 -18.87 -0.26
N ASN A 37 17.45 -17.72 0.16
CA ASN A 37 16.74 -16.69 0.92
C ASN A 37 15.54 -16.13 0.12
N GLN A 38 15.74 -15.80 -1.15
CA GLN A 38 14.64 -15.34 -2.00
C GLN A 38 13.62 -16.46 -2.27
N TYR A 39 14.08 -17.72 -2.44
CA TYR A 39 13.18 -18.85 -2.58
C TYR A 39 12.28 -19.06 -1.37
N VAL A 40 12.83 -18.96 -0.16
CA VAL A 40 12.04 -19.04 1.08
C VAL A 40 11.01 -17.91 1.16
N GLN A 41 11.41 -16.68 0.84
CA GLN A 41 10.48 -15.55 0.81
C GLN A 41 9.35 -15.75 -0.22
N TYR A 42 9.68 -16.21 -1.42
CA TYR A 42 8.71 -16.53 -2.47
C TYR A 42 7.66 -17.55 -1.99
N ARG A 43 8.11 -18.61 -1.31
CA ARG A 43 7.22 -19.63 -0.76
C ARG A 43 6.37 -19.13 0.41
N MET A 44 6.92 -18.26 1.29
CA MET A 44 6.19 -17.65 2.40
C MET A 44 5.07 -16.70 1.92
N GLN A 45 5.21 -16.11 0.75
CA GLN A 45 4.18 -15.28 0.10
C GLN A 45 3.05 -16.11 -0.54
N GLY A 46 3.07 -17.44 -0.39
CA GLY A 46 2.06 -18.33 -0.95
C GLY A 46 2.19 -18.58 -2.46
N MET A 47 3.27 -18.10 -3.07
CA MET A 47 3.53 -18.34 -4.48
C MET A 47 4.03 -19.79 -4.68
N THR A 48 3.19 -20.62 -5.28
CA THR A 48 3.45 -22.07 -5.41
C THR A 48 3.66 -22.53 -6.85
N GLU A 49 3.61 -21.62 -7.82
CA GLU A 49 3.74 -21.94 -9.24
C GLU A 49 5.17 -22.38 -9.60
N GLY A 50 5.27 -23.49 -10.30
CA GLY A 50 6.51 -24.09 -10.77
C GLY A 50 7.18 -25.01 -9.76
N THR A 51 8.08 -25.86 -10.27
CA THR A 51 8.93 -26.72 -9.45
C THR A 51 9.93 -25.90 -8.66
N GLY A 52 10.45 -26.46 -7.56
CA GLY A 52 11.48 -25.75 -6.77
C GLY A 52 12.75 -25.41 -7.57
N GLN A 53 13.06 -26.16 -8.63
CA GLN A 53 14.21 -25.88 -9.52
C GLN A 53 13.90 -24.73 -10.48
N GLU A 54 12.72 -24.73 -11.10
CA GLU A 54 12.29 -23.63 -12.00
C GLU A 54 12.23 -22.29 -11.27
N VAL A 55 11.70 -22.28 -10.05
CA VAL A 55 11.64 -21.07 -9.22
C VAL A 55 13.05 -20.56 -8.89
N ARG A 56 13.99 -21.45 -8.52
CA ARG A 56 15.37 -21.05 -8.26
C ARG A 56 16.09 -20.56 -9.52
N ALA A 57 15.79 -21.12 -10.69
CA ALA A 57 16.32 -20.66 -11.96
C ALA A 57 15.84 -19.23 -12.27
N ARG A 58 14.56 -18.96 -12.09
CA ARG A 58 14.01 -17.58 -12.24
C ARG A 58 14.63 -16.59 -11.26
N ILE A 59 14.74 -16.98 -9.99
CA ILE A 59 15.40 -16.14 -8.97
C ILE A 59 16.86 -15.85 -9.34
N LEU A 60 17.60 -16.85 -9.81
CA LEU A 60 18.97 -16.66 -10.26
C LEU A 60 19.02 -15.70 -11.45
N GLU A 61 18.13 -15.82 -12.41
CA GLU A 61 18.06 -14.91 -13.57
C GLU A 61 17.75 -13.46 -13.15
N ASP A 62 16.82 -13.27 -12.22
CA ASP A 62 16.52 -11.96 -11.65
C ASP A 62 17.74 -11.36 -10.96
N LEU A 63 18.48 -12.15 -10.19
CA LEU A 63 19.75 -11.74 -9.55
C LEU A 63 20.82 -11.39 -10.59
N LEU A 64 20.95 -12.19 -11.65
CA LEU A 64 21.87 -11.90 -12.77
C LEU A 64 21.55 -10.56 -13.43
N LEU A 65 20.27 -10.30 -13.70
CA LEU A 65 19.79 -9.05 -14.27
C LEU A 65 20.10 -7.86 -13.35
N GLN A 66 19.82 -7.99 -12.05
CA GLN A 66 20.14 -6.97 -11.05
C GLN A 66 21.64 -6.66 -11.01
N LYS A 67 22.50 -7.71 -10.99
CA LYS A 67 23.97 -7.52 -10.98
C LYS A 67 24.49 -6.95 -12.29
N LEU A 68 23.88 -7.28 -13.44
CA LEU A 68 24.21 -6.69 -14.73
C LEU A 68 23.85 -5.19 -14.77
N MET A 69 22.69 -4.80 -14.21
CA MET A 69 22.31 -3.39 -14.07
C MET A 69 23.27 -2.63 -13.17
N LEU A 70 23.68 -3.20 -12.03
CA LEU A 70 24.69 -2.58 -11.16
C LEU A 70 26.04 -2.41 -11.86
N ASN A 71 26.50 -3.43 -12.57
CA ASN A 71 27.73 -3.34 -13.37
C ASN A 71 27.61 -2.22 -14.43
N GLN A 72 26.44 -2.07 -15.06
CA GLN A 72 26.22 -0.99 -16.02
C GLN A 72 26.17 0.38 -15.35
N ALA A 73 25.54 0.49 -14.16
CA ALA A 73 25.52 1.73 -13.40
C ALA A 73 26.93 2.25 -13.11
N GLU A 74 27.85 1.35 -12.73
CA GLU A 74 29.28 1.68 -12.52
C GLU A 74 29.96 2.13 -13.81
N MET A 75 29.74 1.40 -14.90
CA MET A 75 30.32 1.75 -16.22
C MET A 75 29.82 3.12 -16.71
N ASP A 76 28.56 3.45 -16.45
CA ASP A 76 27.93 4.73 -16.78
C ASP A 76 28.23 5.83 -15.75
N SER A 77 28.99 5.54 -14.68
CA SER A 77 29.31 6.46 -13.58
C SER A 77 28.05 7.04 -12.91
N LEU A 78 26.97 6.25 -12.82
CA LEU A 78 25.77 6.65 -12.11
C LEU A 78 26.04 6.64 -10.59
N SER A 79 25.50 7.62 -9.90
CA SER A 79 25.67 7.75 -8.46
C SER A 79 24.36 8.15 -7.78
N VAL A 80 24.24 7.77 -6.53
CA VAL A 80 23.17 8.22 -5.60
C VAL A 80 23.87 8.90 -4.43
N THR A 81 23.35 10.05 -4.01
CA THR A 81 23.89 10.76 -2.85
C THR A 81 23.46 10.12 -1.56
N ASP A 82 24.22 10.33 -0.48
CA ASP A 82 23.88 9.80 0.84
C ASP A 82 22.54 10.37 1.35
N GLU A 83 22.22 11.62 1.00
CA GLU A 83 20.94 12.25 1.35
C GLU A 83 19.76 11.54 0.66
N GLN A 84 19.92 11.14 -0.60
CA GLN A 84 18.90 10.37 -1.34
C GLN A 84 18.70 8.99 -0.71
N VAL A 85 19.78 8.31 -0.33
CA VAL A 85 19.73 7.00 0.33
C VAL A 85 19.04 7.13 1.69
N GLU A 86 19.39 8.15 2.51
CA GLU A 86 18.73 8.38 3.80
C GLU A 86 17.23 8.67 3.65
N ALA A 87 16.85 9.49 2.68
CA ALA A 87 15.44 9.78 2.42
C ALA A 87 14.65 8.52 2.04
N GLU A 88 15.24 7.63 1.22
CA GLU A 88 14.61 6.35 0.85
C GLU A 88 14.53 5.39 2.03
N LEU A 89 15.59 5.28 2.83
CA LEU A 89 15.62 4.48 4.04
C LEU A 89 14.52 4.92 5.02
N ASN A 90 14.41 6.23 5.26
CA ASN A 90 13.39 6.78 6.14
C ASN A 90 11.97 6.44 5.63
N ARG A 91 11.71 6.59 4.31
CA ARG A 91 10.43 6.22 3.72
C ARG A 91 10.11 4.72 3.87
N LYS A 92 11.09 3.84 3.63
CA LYS A 92 10.92 2.38 3.80
C LYS A 92 10.62 2.03 5.26
N ILE A 93 11.38 2.57 6.18
CA ILE A 93 11.20 2.34 7.62
C ILE A 93 9.83 2.82 8.08
N GLN A 94 9.40 4.02 7.68
CA GLN A 94 8.07 4.53 8.02
C GLN A 94 6.96 3.59 7.54
N ARG A 95 7.07 3.04 6.33
CA ARG A 95 6.12 2.04 5.83
C ARG A 95 6.13 0.75 6.67
N PHE A 96 7.29 0.28 7.13
CA PHE A 96 7.37 -0.88 8.02
C PHE A 96 6.82 -0.57 9.40
N VAL A 97 7.17 0.56 9.98
CA VAL A 97 6.65 1.01 11.28
C VAL A 97 5.13 1.13 11.25
N SER A 98 4.56 1.73 10.19
CA SER A 98 3.10 1.84 10.02
C SER A 98 2.42 0.47 9.95
N ARG A 99 3.07 -0.52 9.32
CA ARG A 99 2.53 -1.89 9.20
C ARG A 99 2.64 -2.69 10.49
N VAL A 100 3.75 -2.54 11.23
CA VAL A 100 4.04 -3.25 12.48
C VAL A 100 3.40 -2.56 13.69
N GLY A 101 3.14 -1.25 13.57
CA GLY A 101 2.45 -0.43 14.55
C GLY A 101 3.37 0.47 15.38
N SER A 102 4.66 0.16 15.55
CA SER A 102 5.63 1.04 16.23
C SER A 102 7.07 0.70 15.89
N GLN A 103 7.98 1.67 16.12
CA GLN A 103 9.42 1.49 16.00
C GLN A 103 9.95 0.42 16.95
N ASP A 104 9.53 0.44 18.23
CA ASP A 104 9.99 -0.51 19.24
C ASP A 104 9.62 -1.96 18.90
N LYS A 105 8.43 -2.17 18.29
CA LYS A 105 8.05 -3.48 17.79
C LYS A 105 8.92 -3.94 16.63
N LEU A 106 9.29 -3.01 15.75
CA LEU A 106 10.19 -3.31 14.63
C LEU A 106 11.57 -3.67 15.17
N GLU A 107 12.12 -2.90 16.10
CA GLU A 107 13.39 -3.18 16.79
C GLU A 107 13.35 -4.52 17.54
N ALA A 108 12.27 -4.80 18.26
CA ALA A 108 12.09 -6.08 18.96
C ALA A 108 11.98 -7.27 17.99
N MET A 109 11.29 -7.09 16.83
CA MET A 109 11.16 -8.13 15.82
C MET A 109 12.50 -8.49 15.17
N PHE A 110 13.35 -7.51 14.91
CA PHE A 110 14.67 -7.72 14.33
C PHE A 110 15.78 -7.96 15.38
N GLY A 111 15.51 -7.69 16.66
CA GLY A 111 16.51 -7.75 17.73
C GLY A 111 17.65 -6.74 17.54
N LYS A 112 17.37 -5.60 16.87
CA LYS A 112 18.35 -4.57 16.47
C LYS A 112 17.76 -3.19 16.67
N THR A 113 18.62 -2.21 16.90
CA THR A 113 18.22 -0.79 16.92
C THR A 113 17.89 -0.29 15.50
N MET A 114 17.11 0.80 15.41
CA MET A 114 16.80 1.41 14.11
C MET A 114 18.06 1.82 13.33
N ALA A 115 19.10 2.25 14.01
CA ALA A 115 20.37 2.60 13.38
C ALA A 115 21.03 1.37 12.73
N GLU A 116 21.05 0.24 13.44
CA GLU A 116 21.58 -1.03 12.91
C GLU A 116 20.73 -1.56 11.77
N ILE A 117 19.40 -1.51 11.86
CA ILE A 117 18.48 -1.90 10.79
C ILE A 117 18.72 -1.03 9.53
N LYS A 118 18.85 0.31 9.70
CA LYS A 118 19.16 1.22 8.60
C LYS A 118 20.47 0.88 7.93
N GLU A 119 21.51 0.66 8.72
CA GLU A 119 22.85 0.38 8.18
C GLU A 119 22.87 -0.95 7.43
N GLU A 120 22.18 -1.98 7.93
CA GLU A 120 22.10 -3.29 7.27
C GLU A 120 21.41 -3.22 5.90
N VAL A 121 20.39 -2.38 5.74
CA VAL A 121 19.65 -2.26 4.47
C VAL A 121 20.16 -1.12 3.58
N ARG A 122 21.14 -0.33 4.04
CA ARG A 122 21.69 0.84 3.33
C ARG A 122 22.25 0.47 1.96
N GLN A 123 23.15 -0.51 1.92
CA GLN A 123 23.80 -0.93 0.67
C GLN A 123 22.76 -1.49 -0.33
N ALA A 124 21.84 -2.34 0.14
CA ALA A 124 20.78 -2.87 -0.71
C ALA A 124 19.84 -1.76 -1.23
N SER A 125 19.57 -0.73 -0.44
CA SER A 125 18.78 0.42 -0.89
C SER A 125 19.52 1.24 -1.94
N LYS A 126 20.82 1.45 -1.77
CA LYS A 126 21.68 2.12 -2.75
C LYS A 126 21.74 1.36 -4.06
N ASP A 127 21.92 0.04 -3.99
CA ASP A 127 21.95 -0.83 -5.17
C ASP A 127 20.63 -0.79 -5.92
N ASN A 128 19.50 -0.86 -5.22
CA ASN A 128 18.16 -0.74 -5.84
C ASN A 128 17.97 0.60 -6.55
N MET A 129 18.37 1.72 -5.93
CA MET A 129 18.26 3.04 -6.54
C MET A 129 19.12 3.16 -7.82
N LEU A 130 20.32 2.56 -7.83
CA LEU A 130 21.16 2.51 -9.03
C LEU A 130 20.54 1.65 -10.13
N GLN A 131 19.96 0.50 -9.78
CA GLN A 131 19.22 -0.35 -10.72
C GLN A 131 18.02 0.38 -11.33
N GLU A 132 17.24 1.10 -10.51
CA GLU A 132 16.12 1.92 -10.97
C GLU A 132 16.58 3.01 -11.95
N GLN A 133 17.70 3.68 -11.69
CA GLN A 133 18.26 4.66 -12.63
C GLN A 133 18.62 4.05 -13.96
N VAL A 134 19.28 2.86 -13.97
CA VAL A 134 19.59 2.14 -15.20
C VAL A 134 18.32 1.73 -15.93
N GLN A 135 17.34 1.19 -15.22
CA GLN A 135 16.05 0.80 -15.78
C GLN A 135 15.31 1.98 -16.39
N MET A 136 15.25 3.13 -15.70
CA MET A 136 14.68 4.37 -16.25
C MET A 136 15.37 4.78 -17.54
N LYS A 137 16.70 4.74 -17.59
CA LYS A 137 17.49 5.07 -18.79
C LYS A 137 17.20 4.12 -19.96
N ILE A 138 17.05 2.82 -19.68
CA ILE A 138 16.66 1.82 -20.71
C ILE A 138 15.25 2.13 -21.24
N MET A 139 14.35 2.59 -20.39
CA MET A 139 12.93 2.81 -20.70
C MET A 139 12.59 4.23 -21.18
N GLU A 140 13.54 5.17 -21.13
CA GLU A 140 13.32 6.60 -21.38
C GLU A 140 12.55 6.89 -22.69
N ASN A 141 12.86 6.15 -23.75
CA ASN A 141 12.26 6.32 -25.07
C ASN A 141 11.33 5.18 -25.47
N VAL A 142 10.91 4.30 -24.54
CA VAL A 142 10.04 3.18 -24.83
C VAL A 142 8.57 3.62 -24.80
N VAL A 143 8.07 3.98 -25.96
CA VAL A 143 6.66 4.33 -26.19
C VAL A 143 6.08 3.45 -27.29
N VAL A 144 4.77 3.28 -27.33
CA VAL A 144 4.09 2.55 -28.40
C VAL A 144 3.26 3.50 -29.25
N THR A 145 3.39 3.34 -30.56
CA THR A 145 2.56 4.08 -31.54
C THR A 145 1.23 3.37 -31.74
N PRO A 146 0.20 4.08 -32.24
CA PRO A 146 -1.09 3.44 -32.56
C PRO A 146 -0.99 2.29 -33.58
N LYS A 147 0.02 2.31 -34.45
CA LYS A 147 0.30 1.20 -35.38
C LYS A 147 0.83 -0.03 -34.65
N GLU A 148 1.75 0.17 -33.71
CA GLU A 148 2.32 -0.93 -32.90
C GLU A 148 1.23 -1.56 -32.00
N VAL A 149 0.35 -0.76 -31.41
CA VAL A 149 -0.79 -1.27 -30.63
C VAL A 149 -1.70 -2.15 -31.50
N ARG A 150 -2.04 -1.71 -32.73
CA ARG A 150 -2.84 -2.52 -33.65
C ARG A 150 -2.13 -3.80 -34.07
N ASN A 151 -0.83 -3.75 -34.36
CA ASN A 151 -0.06 -4.92 -34.73
C ASN A 151 -0.03 -5.94 -33.57
N PHE A 152 0.29 -5.48 -32.37
CA PHE A 152 0.26 -6.29 -31.15
C PHE A 152 -1.07 -7.01 -30.97
N TYR A 153 -2.19 -6.27 -31.07
CA TYR A 153 -3.51 -6.84 -30.94
C TYR A 153 -3.81 -7.91 -32.02
N ASN A 154 -3.41 -7.67 -33.26
CA ASN A 154 -3.61 -8.61 -34.35
C ASN A 154 -2.75 -9.88 -34.27
N GLU A 155 -1.64 -9.83 -33.52
CA GLU A 155 -0.78 -10.98 -33.25
C GLU A 155 -1.32 -11.89 -32.13
N ILE A 156 -2.24 -11.38 -31.27
CA ILE A 156 -2.87 -12.20 -30.23
C ILE A 156 -3.88 -13.15 -30.89
N PRO A 157 -3.77 -14.49 -30.66
CA PRO A 157 -4.79 -15.42 -31.11
C PRO A 157 -6.16 -15.04 -30.54
N LYS A 158 -7.21 -15.09 -31.34
CA LYS A 158 -8.55 -14.64 -30.93
C LYS A 158 -9.12 -15.40 -29.74
N ASP A 159 -8.81 -16.66 -29.62
CA ASP A 159 -9.16 -17.54 -28.50
C ASP A 159 -8.37 -17.26 -27.21
N SER A 160 -7.25 -16.56 -27.33
CA SER A 160 -6.39 -16.14 -26.22
C SER A 160 -6.68 -14.69 -25.77
N LEU A 161 -7.57 -13.97 -26.43
CA LEU A 161 -7.98 -12.64 -25.98
C LEU A 161 -8.77 -12.76 -24.67
N PRO A 162 -8.39 -12.01 -23.62
CA PRO A 162 -9.08 -12.07 -22.35
C PRO A 162 -10.52 -11.54 -22.49
N THR A 163 -11.41 -12.08 -21.69
CA THR A 163 -12.73 -11.50 -21.48
C THR A 163 -12.60 -10.32 -20.53
N ILE A 164 -13.10 -9.19 -20.93
CA ILE A 164 -13.19 -7.97 -20.10
C ILE A 164 -14.52 -8.03 -19.37
N ASP A 165 -14.45 -7.94 -18.04
CA ASP A 165 -15.63 -7.92 -17.19
C ASP A 165 -16.45 -6.64 -17.42
N PRO A 166 -17.76 -6.69 -17.15
CA PRO A 166 -18.60 -5.50 -17.21
C PRO A 166 -18.06 -4.40 -16.32
N THR A 167 -18.02 -3.19 -16.84
CA THR A 167 -17.75 -1.99 -16.06
C THR A 167 -19.00 -1.12 -15.97
N PHE A 168 -19.08 -0.38 -14.87
CA PHE A 168 -20.25 0.41 -14.51
C PHE A 168 -19.86 1.88 -14.38
N GLU A 169 -20.62 2.73 -14.98
CA GLU A 169 -20.60 4.16 -14.70
C GLU A 169 -21.72 4.45 -13.69
N ILE A 170 -21.31 4.83 -12.50
CA ILE A 170 -22.18 4.94 -11.32
C ILE A 170 -22.34 6.42 -10.96
N VAL A 171 -23.57 6.81 -10.62
CA VAL A 171 -23.84 8.13 -10.05
C VAL A 171 -24.46 7.97 -8.64
N GLN A 172 -24.18 8.92 -7.76
CA GLN A 172 -24.62 8.87 -6.38
C GLN A 172 -25.20 10.20 -5.88
N ILE A 173 -26.13 10.12 -4.93
CA ILE A 173 -26.59 11.23 -4.10
C ILE A 173 -26.26 10.86 -2.67
N VAL A 174 -25.41 11.61 -2.02
CA VAL A 174 -24.92 11.31 -0.65
C VAL A 174 -25.57 12.28 0.32
N LYS A 175 -26.05 11.78 1.44
CA LYS A 175 -26.54 12.58 2.57
C LYS A 175 -25.66 12.34 3.79
N ARG A 176 -24.95 13.38 4.20
CA ARG A 176 -24.04 13.38 5.35
C ARG A 176 -24.71 14.16 6.49
N PRO A 177 -25.43 13.49 7.42
CA PRO A 177 -26.00 14.20 8.55
C PRO A 177 -24.86 14.76 9.41
N PRO A 178 -24.93 16.04 9.78
CA PRO A 178 -23.89 16.65 10.60
C PRO A 178 -23.89 16.07 12.00
N VAL A 179 -22.70 15.87 12.55
CA VAL A 179 -22.55 15.64 13.99
C VAL A 179 -23.02 16.89 14.73
N SER A 180 -23.93 16.73 15.67
CA SER A 180 -24.47 17.88 16.41
C SER A 180 -23.40 18.53 17.29
N ILE A 181 -23.55 19.83 17.57
CA ILE A 181 -22.69 20.55 18.51
C ILE A 181 -22.76 19.90 19.89
N ASP A 182 -23.94 19.45 20.30
CA ASP A 182 -24.13 18.80 21.59
C ASP A 182 -23.35 17.48 21.71
N GLU A 183 -23.31 16.66 20.66
CA GLU A 183 -22.51 15.45 20.62
C GLU A 183 -21.00 15.75 20.72
N LYS A 184 -20.54 16.77 19.98
CA LYS A 184 -19.16 17.24 20.09
C LYS A 184 -18.81 17.72 21.50
N LEU A 185 -19.70 18.44 22.15
CA LEU A 185 -19.52 18.91 23.53
C LEU A 185 -19.51 17.74 24.52
N GLN A 186 -20.40 16.76 24.38
CA GLN A 186 -20.43 15.58 25.23
C GLN A 186 -19.11 14.77 25.13
N VAL A 187 -18.57 14.61 23.91
CA VAL A 187 -17.30 13.93 23.72
C VAL A 187 -16.15 14.72 24.34
N LYS A 188 -16.12 16.05 24.17
CA LYS A 188 -15.12 16.91 24.83
C LYS A 188 -15.20 16.79 26.34
N ASP A 189 -16.40 16.88 26.92
CA ASP A 189 -16.60 16.75 28.37
C ASP A 189 -16.18 15.38 28.88
N ARG A 190 -16.45 14.31 28.14
CA ARG A 190 -16.00 12.96 28.47
C ARG A 190 -14.46 12.85 28.49
N LEU A 191 -13.78 13.45 27.51
CA LEU A 191 -12.32 13.50 27.48
C LEU A 191 -11.75 14.35 28.64
N TYR A 192 -12.39 15.47 28.98
CA TYR A 192 -11.99 16.28 30.16
C TYR A 192 -12.14 15.49 31.45
N GLN A 193 -13.21 14.70 31.62
CA GLN A 193 -13.38 13.83 32.78
C GLN A 193 -12.30 12.74 32.84
N ILE A 194 -12.00 12.10 31.71
CA ILE A 194 -10.91 11.10 31.61
C ILE A 194 -9.58 11.75 31.97
N ARG A 195 -9.28 12.90 31.39
CA ARG A 195 -8.06 13.68 31.68
C ARG A 195 -7.95 14.00 33.18
N LYS A 196 -9.01 14.50 33.78
CA LYS A 196 -9.07 14.83 35.19
C LYS A 196 -8.74 13.61 36.07
N ARG A 197 -9.36 12.46 35.82
CA ARG A 197 -9.11 11.22 36.57
C ARG A 197 -7.65 10.77 36.45
N ILE A 198 -7.01 11.00 35.31
CA ILE A 198 -5.58 10.70 35.13
C ILE A 198 -4.73 11.68 35.95
N LEU A 199 -5.02 12.98 35.88
CA LEU A 199 -4.29 14.02 36.62
C LEU A 199 -4.44 13.90 38.15
N ASP A 200 -5.64 13.48 38.62
CA ASP A 200 -5.92 13.23 40.04
C ASP A 200 -5.27 11.91 40.55
N GLY A 201 -4.64 11.12 39.65
CA GLY A 201 -3.97 9.87 39.99
C GLY A 201 -4.91 8.69 40.24
N GLU A 202 -6.19 8.80 39.90
CA GLU A 202 -7.18 7.72 40.04
C GLU A 202 -6.92 6.55 39.10
N SER A 203 -6.30 6.82 37.94
CA SER A 203 -5.95 5.80 36.96
C SER A 203 -4.79 6.24 36.09
N SER A 204 -4.06 5.29 35.51
CA SER A 204 -3.00 5.61 34.53
C SER A 204 -3.59 5.99 33.18
N PHE A 205 -2.85 6.80 32.41
CA PHE A 205 -3.23 7.14 31.03
C PHE A 205 -3.41 5.86 30.18
N ALA A 206 -2.51 4.91 30.28
CA ALA A 206 -2.56 3.66 29.55
C ALA A 206 -3.83 2.84 29.86
N THR A 207 -4.22 2.75 31.14
CA THR A 207 -5.45 2.08 31.55
C THR A 207 -6.68 2.77 30.95
N MET A 208 -6.72 4.11 30.98
CA MET A 208 -7.83 4.86 30.39
C MET A 208 -7.88 4.74 28.87
N ALA A 209 -6.73 4.68 28.20
CA ALA A 209 -6.67 4.45 26.77
C ALA A 209 -7.24 3.06 26.39
N VAL A 210 -6.84 2.01 27.10
CA VAL A 210 -7.38 0.64 26.86
C VAL A 210 -8.89 0.58 27.07
N LEU A 211 -9.43 1.33 28.04
CA LEU A 211 -10.85 1.29 28.39
C LEU A 211 -11.72 2.17 27.50
N TYR A 212 -11.22 3.28 27.03
CA TYR A 212 -12.05 4.32 26.41
C TYR A 212 -11.62 4.76 25.02
N SER A 213 -10.34 4.56 24.63
CA SER A 213 -9.90 5.01 23.30
C SER A 213 -10.58 4.23 22.18
N GLU A 214 -11.10 4.97 21.21
CA GLU A 214 -11.69 4.43 19.97
C GLU A 214 -10.67 4.26 18.85
N ASP A 215 -9.36 4.54 19.10
CA ASP A 215 -8.31 4.25 18.14
C ASP A 215 -7.96 2.76 18.10
N PRO A 216 -8.30 2.03 17.00
CA PRO A 216 -8.06 0.59 16.90
C PRO A 216 -6.57 0.25 16.86
N GLY A 217 -5.71 1.20 16.45
CA GLY A 217 -4.28 1.00 16.30
C GLY A 217 -3.52 1.00 17.63
N SER A 218 -3.87 1.90 18.55
CA SER A 218 -3.10 2.10 19.78
C SER A 218 -3.85 1.80 21.07
N ALA A 219 -5.19 1.78 21.08
CA ALA A 219 -6.00 1.62 22.30
C ALA A 219 -5.54 0.43 23.16
N ARG A 220 -5.36 -0.75 22.55
CA ARG A 220 -4.96 -1.98 23.25
C ARG A 220 -3.54 -1.93 23.84
N GLN A 221 -2.74 -0.96 23.40
CA GLN A 221 -1.35 -0.72 23.82
C GLN A 221 -1.26 0.49 24.75
N GLY A 222 -2.36 0.87 25.38
CA GLY A 222 -2.40 2.03 26.27
C GLY A 222 -2.35 3.37 25.55
N GLY A 223 -2.71 3.40 24.27
CA GLY A 223 -2.72 4.59 23.41
C GLY A 223 -1.36 5.00 22.87
N GLU A 224 -0.31 4.20 23.05
CA GLU A 224 1.06 4.53 22.62
C GLU A 224 1.22 4.44 21.12
N LEU A 225 1.83 5.50 20.53
CA LEU A 225 2.02 5.65 19.09
C LEU A 225 3.46 5.36 18.63
N GLY A 226 4.39 5.22 19.60
CA GLY A 226 5.81 5.07 19.32
C GLY A 226 6.50 6.37 18.88
N PHE A 227 7.80 6.28 18.56
CA PHE A 227 8.57 7.44 18.12
C PHE A 227 8.22 7.87 16.70
N ALA A 228 7.88 9.15 16.53
CA ALA A 228 7.61 9.75 15.24
C ALA A 228 8.20 11.17 15.12
N GLY A 229 8.63 11.53 13.92
CA GLY A 229 9.05 12.90 13.57
C GLY A 229 7.89 13.75 13.09
N LYS A 230 8.17 15.00 12.73
CA LYS A 230 7.19 15.90 12.13
C LYS A 230 6.68 15.39 10.78
N GLY A 231 5.41 15.68 10.48
CA GLY A 231 4.73 15.27 9.23
C GLY A 231 4.07 13.89 9.30
N VAL A 232 4.07 13.22 10.46
CA VAL A 232 3.46 11.89 10.66
C VAL A 232 2.01 12.00 11.15
N TYR A 233 1.73 12.99 12.01
CA TYR A 233 0.43 13.18 12.63
C TYR A 233 -0.40 14.26 11.92
N ALA A 234 -1.71 14.29 12.19
CA ALA A 234 -2.55 15.42 11.79
C ALA A 234 -1.98 16.74 12.35
N THR A 235 -2.07 17.81 11.58
CA THR A 235 -1.43 19.09 11.90
C THR A 235 -1.80 19.60 13.29
N GLU A 236 -3.07 19.52 13.68
CA GLU A 236 -3.57 19.97 14.97
C GLU A 236 -3.00 19.12 16.12
N PHE A 237 -2.94 17.81 15.92
CA PHE A 237 -2.33 16.87 16.86
C PHE A 237 -0.83 17.13 17.00
N GLU A 238 -0.13 17.26 15.87
CA GLU A 238 1.31 17.47 15.82
C GLU A 238 1.72 18.77 16.51
N ASN A 239 1.01 19.85 16.24
CA ASN A 239 1.26 21.15 16.85
C ASN A 239 1.17 21.12 18.38
N VAL A 240 0.28 20.32 18.93
CA VAL A 240 0.15 20.14 20.38
C VAL A 240 1.22 19.18 20.91
N ALA A 241 1.35 18.00 20.33
CA ALA A 241 2.24 16.94 20.79
C ALA A 241 3.72 17.39 20.87
N PHE A 242 4.19 18.13 19.84
CA PHE A 242 5.56 18.64 19.83
C PHE A 242 5.82 19.81 20.81
N ASN A 243 4.78 20.44 21.36
CA ASN A 243 4.93 21.49 22.38
C ASN A 243 4.79 21.00 23.82
N LEU A 244 4.37 19.73 24.03
CA LEU A 244 4.28 19.15 25.38
C LEU A 244 5.66 18.89 25.98
N ARG A 245 5.71 18.93 27.31
CA ARG A 245 6.87 18.46 28.12
C ARG A 245 6.71 16.97 28.42
N ASP A 246 7.81 16.30 28.74
CA ASP A 246 7.79 14.88 29.11
C ASP A 246 6.83 14.64 30.28
N GLY A 247 5.91 13.70 30.12
CA GLY A 247 4.83 13.38 31.05
C GLY A 247 3.61 14.29 31.01
N GLU A 248 3.66 15.44 30.32
CA GLU A 248 2.55 16.39 30.25
C GLU A 248 1.38 15.85 29.41
N ILE A 249 0.15 16.16 29.86
CA ILE A 249 -1.09 15.79 29.17
C ILE A 249 -1.75 17.04 28.61
N SER A 250 -2.02 17.03 27.31
CA SER A 250 -2.66 18.14 26.59
C SER A 250 -4.08 18.41 27.09
N ASP A 251 -4.59 19.57 26.74
CA ASP A 251 -6.04 19.79 26.65
C ASP A 251 -6.64 18.97 25.51
N VAL A 252 -7.98 19.00 25.36
CA VAL A 252 -8.66 18.29 24.26
C VAL A 252 -8.35 18.95 22.93
N VAL A 253 -7.83 18.17 21.99
CA VAL A 253 -7.43 18.56 20.63
C VAL A 253 -8.43 17.97 19.63
N GLU A 254 -9.02 18.79 18.78
CA GLU A 254 -9.90 18.36 17.69
C GLU A 254 -9.09 18.20 16.40
N THR A 255 -9.25 17.05 15.72
CA THR A 255 -8.67 16.75 14.40
C THR A 255 -9.75 16.20 13.49
N GLN A 256 -9.42 15.94 12.23
CA GLN A 256 -10.33 15.25 11.30
C GLN A 256 -10.73 13.82 11.77
N PHE A 257 -9.94 13.19 12.66
CA PHE A 257 -10.22 11.85 13.20
C PHE A 257 -11.08 11.86 14.47
N GLY A 258 -11.32 13.01 15.08
CA GLY A 258 -12.09 13.16 16.32
C GLY A 258 -11.39 14.02 17.35
N PHE A 259 -11.67 13.73 18.62
CA PHE A 259 -11.15 14.48 19.77
C PHE A 259 -10.11 13.66 20.51
N HIS A 260 -8.98 14.27 20.84
CA HIS A 260 -7.82 13.62 21.46
C HIS A 260 -7.43 14.30 22.75
N ILE A 261 -6.97 13.53 23.72
CA ILE A 261 -6.02 13.99 24.75
C ILE A 261 -4.69 13.27 24.49
N ILE A 262 -3.59 13.99 24.60
CA ILE A 262 -2.26 13.53 24.19
C ILE A 262 -1.35 13.62 25.38
N GLN A 263 -0.53 12.59 25.63
CA GLN A 263 0.55 12.65 26.62
C GLN A 263 1.88 12.41 25.93
N LEU A 264 2.83 13.30 26.15
CA LEU A 264 4.22 13.08 25.74
C LEU A 264 4.87 12.11 26.74
N ILE A 265 5.39 10.98 26.24
CA ILE A 265 6.12 9.99 27.04
C ILE A 265 7.59 10.38 27.10
N GLU A 266 8.21 10.62 25.94
CA GLU A 266 9.64 10.90 25.82
C GLU A 266 9.94 11.65 24.51
N ARG A 267 10.95 12.53 24.56
CA ARG A 267 11.51 13.23 23.39
C ARG A 267 12.94 12.76 23.12
N ARG A 268 13.23 12.41 21.86
CA ARG A 268 14.58 12.06 21.38
C ARG A 268 14.94 12.90 20.16
N GLY A 269 15.70 13.98 20.35
CA GLY A 269 16.05 14.89 19.27
C GLY A 269 14.82 15.46 18.57
N GLU A 270 14.68 15.21 17.27
CA GLU A 270 13.57 15.67 16.43
C GLU A 270 12.36 14.72 16.47
N THR A 271 12.39 13.63 17.24
CA THR A 271 11.29 12.67 17.34
C THR A 271 10.66 12.69 18.74
N ILE A 272 9.37 12.40 18.80
CA ILE A 272 8.62 12.26 20.04
C ILE A 272 7.94 10.88 20.11
N ASN A 273 7.91 10.30 21.31
CA ASN A 273 7.02 9.20 21.63
C ASN A 273 5.86 9.75 22.45
N CYS A 274 4.64 9.60 21.95
CA CYS A 274 3.44 10.04 22.65
C CYS A 274 2.39 8.94 22.68
N ARG A 275 1.42 9.12 23.55
CA ARG A 275 0.20 8.30 23.58
C ARG A 275 -1.01 9.19 23.62
N HIS A 276 -2.13 8.65 23.10
CA HIS A 276 -3.36 9.39 23.05
C HIS A 276 -4.59 8.58 23.44
N ILE A 277 -5.66 9.28 23.75
CA ILE A 277 -7.00 8.73 23.85
C ILE A 277 -7.85 9.46 22.82
N LEU A 278 -8.38 8.73 21.87
CA LEU A 278 -9.26 9.22 20.82
C LEU A 278 -10.71 8.88 21.18
N LEU A 279 -11.59 9.87 21.11
CA LEU A 279 -13.04 9.66 21.07
C LEU A 279 -13.61 10.37 19.83
N THR A 280 -14.61 9.73 19.19
CA THR A 280 -15.29 10.27 18.03
C THR A 280 -16.68 10.71 18.39
N ALA A 281 -17.11 11.87 17.90
CA ALA A 281 -18.49 12.29 18.03
C ALA A 281 -19.30 11.59 16.93
N LYS A 282 -20.24 10.74 17.34
CA LYS A 282 -21.05 9.94 16.41
C LYS A 282 -22.25 10.73 15.91
N VAL A 283 -22.66 10.42 14.69
CA VAL A 283 -23.91 10.95 14.17
C VAL A 283 -25.08 10.35 14.98
N PRO A 284 -25.97 11.17 15.56
CA PRO A 284 -27.14 10.66 16.29
C PRO A 284 -28.03 9.78 15.40
N VAL A 285 -28.61 8.74 15.99
CA VAL A 285 -29.48 7.79 15.26
C VAL A 285 -30.66 8.53 14.59
N GLU A 286 -31.23 9.50 15.27
CA GLU A 286 -32.32 10.31 14.74
C GLU A 286 -31.93 11.19 13.57
N ALA A 287 -30.64 11.59 13.49
CA ALA A 287 -30.08 12.33 12.34
C ALA A 287 -29.85 11.40 11.16
N LEU A 288 -29.40 10.17 11.41
CA LEU A 288 -29.28 9.11 10.39
C LEU A 288 -30.65 8.74 9.82
N GLU A 289 -31.65 8.52 10.66
CA GLU A 289 -33.02 8.24 10.22
C GLU A 289 -33.61 9.37 9.38
N ARG A 290 -33.41 10.63 9.78
CA ARG A 290 -33.83 11.79 8.98
C ARG A 290 -33.13 11.82 7.60
N ALA A 291 -31.84 11.52 7.54
CA ALA A 291 -31.10 11.48 6.30
C ALA A 291 -31.61 10.36 5.38
N GLN A 292 -31.86 9.17 5.94
CA GLN A 292 -32.46 8.05 5.21
C GLN A 292 -33.83 8.41 4.66
N ASN A 293 -34.77 8.91 5.51
CA ASN A 293 -36.12 9.31 5.11
C ASN A 293 -36.12 10.42 4.04
N GLN A 294 -35.12 11.33 4.12
CA GLN A 294 -34.95 12.36 3.08
C GLN A 294 -34.55 11.74 1.76
N LEU A 295 -33.60 10.79 1.76
CA LEU A 295 -33.21 10.09 0.55
C LEU A 295 -34.31 9.19 -0.01
N ASP A 296 -35.12 8.55 0.86
CA ASP A 296 -36.33 7.82 0.42
C ASP A 296 -37.30 8.73 -0.32
N SER A 297 -37.54 9.94 0.21
CA SER A 297 -38.37 10.92 -0.47
C SER A 297 -37.78 11.37 -1.82
N VAL A 298 -36.49 11.58 -1.88
CA VAL A 298 -35.76 11.93 -3.13
C VAL A 298 -35.85 10.77 -4.14
N ALA A 299 -35.67 9.54 -3.68
CA ALA A 299 -35.79 8.35 -4.52
C ALA A 299 -37.20 8.23 -5.14
N GLN A 300 -38.25 8.53 -4.37
CA GLN A 300 -39.63 8.54 -4.87
C GLN A 300 -39.82 9.61 -5.98
N LEU A 301 -39.34 10.85 -5.76
CA LEU A 301 -39.41 11.92 -6.77
C LEU A 301 -38.73 11.51 -8.08
N ILE A 302 -37.57 10.84 -7.97
CA ILE A 302 -36.84 10.36 -9.18
C ILE A 302 -37.60 9.22 -9.86
N ARG A 303 -38.07 8.22 -9.07
CA ARG A 303 -38.81 7.06 -9.61
C ARG A 303 -40.14 7.45 -10.27
N ASN A 304 -40.81 8.48 -9.74
CA ASN A 304 -42.05 8.99 -10.31
C ASN A 304 -41.83 9.88 -11.55
N GLY A 305 -40.58 10.29 -11.85
CA GLY A 305 -40.26 11.21 -12.91
C GLY A 305 -40.52 12.69 -12.60
N ASP A 306 -40.80 13.01 -11.33
CA ASP A 306 -41.03 14.39 -10.87
C ASP A 306 -39.74 15.21 -10.83
N MET A 307 -38.58 14.53 -10.82
CA MET A 307 -37.24 15.12 -10.79
C MET A 307 -36.25 14.19 -11.49
N THR A 308 -35.32 14.76 -12.23
CA THR A 308 -34.19 13.98 -12.79
C THR A 308 -33.17 13.67 -11.70
N PHE A 309 -32.34 12.63 -11.91
CA PHE A 309 -31.26 12.30 -10.98
C PHE A 309 -30.27 13.46 -10.82
N GLU A 310 -29.90 14.13 -11.92
CA GLU A 310 -28.99 15.25 -11.93
C GLU A 310 -29.52 16.46 -11.13
N GLU A 311 -30.81 16.79 -11.27
CA GLU A 311 -31.45 17.86 -10.48
C GLU A 311 -31.49 17.50 -9.01
N ALA A 312 -31.84 16.26 -8.68
CA ALA A 312 -31.86 15.75 -7.30
C ALA A 312 -30.45 15.75 -6.69
N CYS A 313 -29.44 15.29 -7.44
CA CYS A 313 -28.05 15.29 -7.01
C CYS A 313 -27.58 16.73 -6.67
N LYS A 314 -27.79 17.67 -7.57
CA LYS A 314 -27.40 19.07 -7.37
C LYS A 314 -28.10 19.70 -6.16
N LYS A 315 -29.36 19.34 -5.91
CA LYS A 315 -30.18 19.96 -4.86
C LYS A 315 -29.97 19.32 -3.49
N TYR A 316 -29.80 18.00 -3.42
CA TYR A 316 -29.87 17.25 -2.18
C TYR A 316 -28.56 16.59 -1.76
N SER A 317 -27.59 16.38 -2.69
CA SER A 317 -26.34 15.75 -2.34
C SER A 317 -25.43 16.68 -1.52
N ASP A 318 -24.84 16.12 -0.47
CA ASP A 318 -23.83 16.80 0.35
C ASP A 318 -22.40 16.50 -0.16
N ASP A 319 -22.27 15.61 -1.16
CA ASP A 319 -20.99 15.21 -1.73
C ASP A 319 -20.54 16.16 -2.86
N ASP A 320 -19.23 16.36 -3.00
CA ASP A 320 -18.65 17.25 -3.99
C ASP A 320 -18.91 16.78 -5.44
N SER A 321 -19.15 15.49 -5.64
CA SER A 321 -19.54 14.92 -6.93
C SER A 321 -20.83 15.51 -7.50
N LYS A 322 -21.67 16.19 -6.68
CA LYS A 322 -22.85 16.91 -7.16
C LYS A 322 -22.56 17.93 -8.26
N ASN A 323 -21.33 18.47 -8.27
CA ASN A 323 -20.91 19.46 -9.26
C ASN A 323 -20.62 18.85 -10.63
N ASN A 324 -20.42 17.54 -10.71
CA ASN A 324 -20.20 16.78 -11.95
C ASN A 324 -21.32 15.77 -12.23
N GLY A 325 -22.51 15.96 -11.65
CA GLY A 325 -23.67 15.08 -11.86
C GLY A 325 -23.68 13.82 -10.99
N GLY A 326 -22.91 13.79 -9.92
CA GLY A 326 -22.88 12.70 -8.94
C GLY A 326 -22.02 11.50 -9.34
N PHE A 327 -21.18 11.63 -10.37
CA PHE A 327 -20.32 10.51 -10.80
C PHE A 327 -19.38 10.06 -9.69
N LEU A 328 -19.36 8.75 -9.47
CA LEU A 328 -18.40 8.09 -8.62
C LEU A 328 -17.19 7.68 -9.47
N SER A 329 -16.03 8.21 -9.12
CA SER A 329 -14.77 7.89 -9.81
C SER A 329 -13.95 6.88 -9.01
N ASN A 330 -13.18 6.04 -9.71
CA ASN A 330 -12.20 5.15 -9.09
C ASN A 330 -11.13 5.99 -8.37
N ALA A 331 -10.99 5.81 -7.07
CA ALA A 331 -10.09 6.61 -6.23
C ALA A 331 -8.60 6.47 -6.62
N MET A 332 -8.22 5.36 -7.26
CA MET A 332 -6.83 5.11 -7.68
C MET A 332 -6.52 5.64 -9.07
N THR A 333 -7.47 5.51 -10.00
CA THR A 333 -7.24 5.81 -11.43
C THR A 333 -7.92 7.08 -11.92
N GLY A 334 -8.90 7.61 -11.16
CA GLY A 334 -9.75 8.73 -11.56
C GLY A 334 -10.78 8.39 -12.66
N SER A 335 -10.87 7.13 -13.08
CA SER A 335 -11.84 6.69 -14.07
C SER A 335 -13.26 6.69 -13.50
N ASN A 336 -14.25 7.11 -14.30
CA ASN A 336 -15.67 6.98 -13.94
C ASN A 336 -16.23 5.57 -14.21
N TRP A 337 -15.43 4.69 -14.78
CA TRP A 337 -15.77 3.30 -15.02
C TRP A 337 -15.13 2.41 -13.96
N LEU A 338 -15.94 1.60 -13.29
CA LEU A 338 -15.52 0.67 -12.24
C LEU A 338 -16.06 -0.72 -12.55
N SER A 339 -15.21 -1.72 -12.52
CA SER A 339 -15.63 -3.12 -12.47
C SER A 339 -16.03 -3.52 -11.05
N ILE A 340 -16.68 -4.67 -10.89
CA ILE A 340 -16.96 -5.26 -9.57
C ILE A 340 -15.66 -5.53 -8.82
N ALA A 341 -14.63 -6.00 -9.52
CA ALA A 341 -13.31 -6.26 -8.93
C ALA A 341 -12.63 -4.97 -8.42
N ASP A 342 -12.73 -3.85 -9.19
CA ASP A 342 -12.22 -2.54 -8.74
C ASP A 342 -12.89 -2.11 -7.43
N MET A 343 -14.23 -2.21 -7.36
CA MET A 343 -14.98 -1.83 -6.15
C MET A 343 -14.58 -2.67 -4.94
N GLN A 344 -14.40 -3.99 -5.12
CA GLN A 344 -13.96 -4.89 -4.06
C GLN A 344 -12.52 -4.61 -3.60
N GLN A 345 -11.63 -4.24 -4.52
CA GLN A 345 -10.27 -3.86 -4.18
C GLN A 345 -10.25 -2.52 -3.41
N LEU A 346 -11.01 -1.53 -3.91
CA LEU A 346 -11.10 -0.21 -3.28
C LEU A 346 -11.74 -0.27 -1.88
N GLU A 347 -12.66 -1.19 -1.64
CA GLU A 347 -13.31 -1.38 -0.33
C GLU A 347 -12.30 -1.60 0.82
N GLN A 348 -11.11 -2.14 0.52
CA GLN A 348 -10.07 -2.43 1.53
C GLN A 348 -9.43 -1.15 2.09
N ASP A 349 -9.24 -0.15 1.23
CA ASP A 349 -8.51 1.07 1.58
C ASP A 349 -9.41 2.32 1.66
N TYR A 350 -10.62 2.25 1.07
CA TYR A 350 -11.55 3.37 0.96
C TYR A 350 -12.93 3.01 1.52
N PRO A 351 -13.28 3.46 2.73
CA PRO A 351 -14.52 3.08 3.41
C PRO A 351 -15.79 3.44 2.62
N GLU A 352 -15.73 4.46 1.76
CA GLU A 352 -16.84 4.86 0.88
C GLU A 352 -17.21 3.82 -0.18
N TYR A 353 -16.34 2.86 -0.50
CA TYR A 353 -16.66 1.76 -1.42
C TYR A 353 -17.27 0.54 -0.73
N LYS A 354 -17.36 0.55 0.59
CA LYS A 354 -17.90 -0.57 1.37
C LYS A 354 -19.29 -0.97 0.87
N ASN A 355 -19.49 -2.25 0.63
CA ASN A 355 -20.72 -2.85 0.12
C ASN A 355 -21.18 -2.35 -1.27
N LEU A 356 -20.42 -1.48 -1.94
CA LEU A 356 -20.84 -0.91 -3.22
C LEU A 356 -20.98 -1.98 -4.31
N ALA A 357 -20.00 -2.87 -4.43
CA ALA A 357 -20.00 -3.97 -5.39
C ALA A 357 -21.27 -4.83 -5.27
N PHE A 358 -21.69 -5.14 -4.04
CA PHE A 358 -22.91 -5.89 -3.76
C PHE A 358 -24.17 -5.17 -4.25
N VAL A 359 -24.27 -3.87 -4.02
CA VAL A 359 -25.44 -3.08 -4.44
C VAL A 359 -25.47 -2.97 -5.95
N ILE A 360 -24.35 -2.59 -6.57
CA ILE A 360 -24.28 -2.38 -8.04
C ILE A 360 -24.52 -3.67 -8.83
N SER A 361 -24.07 -4.81 -8.31
CA SER A 361 -24.29 -6.11 -8.98
C SER A 361 -25.78 -6.49 -9.14
N ARG A 362 -26.67 -5.85 -8.39
CA ARG A 362 -28.12 -6.11 -8.39
C ARG A 362 -28.95 -5.08 -9.14
N LEU A 363 -28.33 -3.96 -9.53
CA LEU A 363 -29.04 -2.87 -10.21
C LEU A 363 -28.91 -3.00 -11.73
N GLY A 364 -30.02 -2.81 -12.41
CA GLY A 364 -30.08 -2.59 -13.85
C GLY A 364 -29.66 -1.17 -14.26
N VAL A 365 -29.37 -0.96 -15.54
CA VAL A 365 -29.08 0.38 -16.08
C VAL A 365 -30.31 1.28 -15.93
N GLY A 366 -30.14 2.46 -15.34
CA GLY A 366 -31.18 3.41 -15.01
C GLY A 366 -31.93 3.09 -13.72
N GLU A 367 -31.63 1.98 -13.06
CA GLU A 367 -32.27 1.59 -11.81
C GLU A 367 -31.61 2.30 -10.62
N LEU A 368 -32.45 2.87 -9.73
CA LEU A 368 -32.05 3.57 -8.53
C LEU A 368 -32.17 2.65 -7.32
N SER A 369 -31.12 2.60 -6.50
CA SER A 369 -31.16 1.87 -5.22
C SER A 369 -32.16 2.47 -4.23
N ASP A 370 -32.47 1.75 -3.17
CA ASP A 370 -32.93 2.33 -1.93
C ASP A 370 -31.75 3.02 -1.22
N PRO A 371 -31.99 3.83 -0.17
CA PRO A 371 -30.92 4.42 0.61
C PRO A 371 -29.97 3.36 1.17
N VAL A 372 -28.70 3.41 0.79
CA VAL A 372 -27.65 2.48 1.19
C VAL A 372 -26.82 3.15 2.27
N PRO A 373 -26.61 2.50 3.44
CA PRO A 373 -25.68 3.02 4.43
C PRO A 373 -24.26 3.01 3.87
N MET A 374 -23.49 4.04 4.20
CA MET A 374 -22.10 4.18 3.82
C MET A 374 -21.29 4.83 4.94
N THR A 375 -19.98 4.65 4.90
CA THR A 375 -19.04 5.39 5.73
C THR A 375 -18.29 6.37 4.82
N THR A 376 -18.12 7.61 5.25
CA THR A 376 -17.36 8.61 4.50
C THR A 376 -15.85 8.41 4.69
N SER A 377 -15.03 9.07 3.85
CA SER A 377 -13.57 9.10 4.02
C SER A 377 -13.12 9.63 5.39
N GLU A 378 -13.96 10.43 6.04
CA GLU A 378 -13.77 10.95 7.40
C GLU A 378 -14.25 9.99 8.50
N ASN A 379 -14.59 8.75 8.11
CA ASN A 379 -15.13 7.70 8.99
C ASN A 379 -16.45 8.06 9.71
N ASN A 380 -17.28 8.88 9.07
CA ASN A 380 -18.62 9.23 9.57
C ASN A 380 -19.70 8.41 8.86
N ASP A 381 -20.75 8.05 9.60
CA ASP A 381 -21.92 7.37 9.04
C ASP A 381 -22.74 8.30 8.16
N ALA A 382 -23.15 7.81 7.02
CA ALA A 382 -23.95 8.53 6.03
C ALA A 382 -24.86 7.56 5.26
N PHE A 383 -25.72 8.11 4.40
CA PHE A 383 -26.52 7.34 3.45
C PHE A 383 -26.30 7.86 2.04
N ARG A 384 -26.46 6.97 1.06
CA ARG A 384 -26.45 7.33 -0.34
C ARG A 384 -27.53 6.61 -1.14
N LEU A 385 -27.97 7.25 -2.22
CA LEU A 385 -28.62 6.61 -3.35
C LEU A 385 -27.58 6.38 -4.43
N VAL A 386 -27.61 5.23 -5.09
CA VAL A 386 -26.76 4.95 -6.24
C VAL A 386 -27.62 4.52 -7.44
N MET A 387 -27.19 4.89 -8.63
CA MET A 387 -27.82 4.48 -9.88
C MET A 387 -26.74 4.07 -10.87
N VAL A 388 -26.96 2.98 -11.59
CA VAL A 388 -26.12 2.59 -12.72
C VAL A 388 -26.53 3.42 -13.91
N LYS A 389 -25.72 4.41 -14.28
CA LYS A 389 -26.01 5.27 -15.45
C LYS A 389 -25.74 4.56 -16.76
N ARG A 390 -24.64 3.82 -16.82
CA ARG A 390 -24.26 3.01 -17.99
C ARG A 390 -23.52 1.75 -17.52
N LYS A 391 -23.60 0.71 -18.34
CA LYS A 391 -22.91 -0.56 -18.12
C LYS A 391 -22.35 -1.04 -19.45
N THR A 392 -21.12 -1.55 -19.44
CA THR A 392 -20.61 -2.33 -20.57
C THR A 392 -21.00 -3.80 -20.39
N GLU A 393 -21.22 -4.51 -21.48
CA GLU A 393 -21.37 -5.97 -21.42
C GLU A 393 -20.00 -6.63 -21.35
N ALA A 394 -19.94 -7.83 -20.76
CA ALA A 394 -18.74 -8.65 -20.83
C ALA A 394 -18.42 -8.95 -22.30
N HIS A 395 -17.19 -8.71 -22.72
CA HIS A 395 -16.80 -8.89 -24.12
C HIS A 395 -15.33 -9.33 -24.21
N GLN A 396 -14.96 -9.93 -25.32
CA GLN A 396 -13.54 -10.13 -25.61
C GLN A 396 -12.86 -8.78 -25.87
N ALA A 397 -11.67 -8.60 -25.33
CA ALA A 397 -10.89 -7.37 -25.50
C ALA A 397 -10.83 -6.96 -26.96
N ASN A 398 -11.12 -5.68 -27.24
CA ASN A 398 -11.13 -5.15 -28.60
C ASN A 398 -10.58 -3.71 -28.66
N LEU A 399 -10.06 -3.33 -29.84
CA LEU A 399 -9.42 -2.02 -30.03
C LEU A 399 -10.36 -0.83 -29.96
N LYS A 400 -11.69 -1.03 -30.08
CA LYS A 400 -12.66 0.05 -30.03
C LYS A 400 -12.92 0.50 -28.60
N ASP A 401 -13.13 -0.45 -27.71
CA ASP A 401 -13.59 -0.23 -26.34
C ASP A 401 -12.43 -0.26 -25.35
N ASP A 402 -11.37 -1.07 -25.61
CA ASP A 402 -10.28 -1.36 -24.67
C ASP A 402 -8.91 -0.83 -25.15
N TYR A 403 -8.89 0.20 -26.00
CA TYR A 403 -7.64 0.68 -26.61
C TYR A 403 -6.54 0.96 -25.59
N ASN A 404 -6.85 1.66 -24.50
CA ASN A 404 -5.86 2.01 -23.46
C ASN A 404 -5.30 0.77 -22.74
N LEU A 405 -6.15 -0.22 -22.50
CA LEU A 405 -5.74 -1.49 -21.90
C LEU A 405 -4.80 -2.26 -22.86
N ILE A 406 -5.19 -2.39 -24.13
CA ILE A 406 -4.36 -3.04 -25.15
C ILE A 406 -3.05 -2.27 -25.38
N GLN A 407 -3.09 -0.94 -25.33
CA GLN A 407 -1.89 -0.10 -25.37
C GLN A 407 -0.95 -0.39 -24.20
N SER A 408 -1.48 -0.58 -23.01
CA SER A 408 -0.68 -0.94 -21.82
C SER A 408 -0.02 -2.31 -21.98
N TRP A 409 -0.71 -3.29 -22.55
CA TRP A 409 -0.15 -4.62 -22.86
C TRP A 409 0.95 -4.54 -23.91
N ALA A 410 0.70 -3.83 -25.02
CA ALA A 410 1.70 -3.60 -26.06
C ALA A 410 2.95 -2.88 -25.52
N LEU A 411 2.75 -1.89 -24.65
CA LEU A 411 3.86 -1.21 -23.98
C LEU A 411 4.63 -2.14 -23.05
N GLY A 412 3.94 -2.98 -22.29
CA GLY A 412 4.54 -4.02 -21.43
C GLY A 412 5.40 -4.98 -22.25
N GLN A 413 4.88 -5.50 -23.35
CA GLN A 413 5.64 -6.38 -24.26
C GLN A 413 6.87 -5.66 -24.84
N LYS A 414 6.71 -4.42 -25.31
CA LYS A 414 7.83 -3.64 -25.86
C LYS A 414 8.91 -3.36 -24.81
N ARG A 415 8.52 -3.06 -23.58
CA ARG A 415 9.45 -2.90 -22.44
C ARG A 415 10.24 -4.18 -22.19
N GLN A 416 9.55 -5.33 -22.15
CA GLN A 416 10.17 -6.62 -21.94
C GLN A 416 11.18 -6.97 -23.07
N ALA A 417 10.78 -6.77 -24.32
CA ALA A 417 11.66 -6.96 -25.47
C ALA A 417 12.88 -6.01 -25.45
N THR A 418 12.67 -4.77 -24.98
CA THR A 418 13.77 -3.79 -24.84
C THR A 418 14.78 -4.24 -23.77
N ILE A 419 14.29 -4.73 -22.62
CA ILE A 419 15.17 -5.32 -21.60
C ILE A 419 15.93 -6.52 -22.17
N GLY A 420 15.23 -7.44 -22.85
CA GLY A 420 15.88 -8.62 -23.46
C GLY A 420 17.00 -8.25 -24.43
N LYS A 421 16.75 -7.28 -25.31
CA LYS A 421 17.79 -6.76 -26.20
C LYS A 421 18.95 -6.13 -25.44
N TRP A 422 18.65 -5.34 -24.42
CA TRP A 422 19.65 -4.70 -23.58
C TRP A 422 20.50 -5.74 -22.83
N VAL A 423 19.89 -6.79 -22.26
CA VAL A 423 20.58 -7.89 -21.59
C VAL A 423 21.54 -8.56 -22.56
N LYS A 424 21.08 -8.94 -23.75
CA LYS A 424 21.90 -9.56 -24.79
C LYS A 424 23.12 -8.70 -25.16
N ASP A 425 22.87 -7.39 -25.39
CA ASP A 425 23.95 -6.46 -25.80
C ASP A 425 24.98 -6.22 -24.66
N LYS A 426 24.54 -6.21 -23.40
CA LYS A 426 25.40 -5.97 -22.25
C LYS A 426 26.09 -7.23 -21.75
N ALA A 427 25.40 -8.38 -21.76
CA ALA A 427 25.96 -9.68 -21.40
C ALA A 427 27.11 -10.08 -22.34
N ALA A 428 27.01 -9.72 -23.62
CA ALA A 428 28.09 -9.95 -24.58
C ALA A 428 29.41 -9.18 -24.28
N LYS A 429 29.34 -8.10 -23.50
CA LYS A 429 30.46 -7.21 -23.15
C LYS A 429 30.91 -7.33 -21.70
N ALA A 430 30.06 -7.85 -20.83
CA ALA A 430 30.37 -8.04 -19.42
C ALA A 430 31.04 -9.40 -19.18
N TYR A 431 31.92 -9.46 -18.19
CA TYR A 431 32.37 -10.76 -17.68
C TYR A 431 31.24 -11.38 -16.87
N ILE A 432 30.69 -12.52 -17.32
CA ILE A 432 29.65 -13.26 -16.62
C ILE A 432 30.07 -14.72 -16.50
N HIS A 433 30.41 -15.12 -15.28
CA HIS A 433 30.68 -16.52 -14.96
C HIS A 433 29.48 -17.14 -14.22
N LEU A 434 29.12 -18.36 -14.64
CA LEU A 434 28.03 -19.13 -14.02
C LEU A 434 28.54 -20.53 -13.65
N ASP A 435 28.24 -20.98 -12.44
CA ASP A 435 28.53 -22.34 -11.98
C ASP A 435 27.86 -23.36 -12.92
N GLU A 436 28.63 -24.40 -13.32
CA GLU A 436 28.23 -25.44 -14.29
C GLU A 436 26.85 -26.07 -13.97
N ARG A 437 26.50 -26.18 -12.69
CA ARG A 437 25.19 -26.77 -12.24
C ARG A 437 23.98 -25.99 -12.71
N TYR A 438 24.15 -24.71 -13.03
CA TYR A 438 23.07 -23.80 -13.43
C TYR A 438 23.06 -23.48 -14.91
N LYS A 439 24.12 -23.87 -15.70
CA LYS A 439 24.20 -23.58 -17.14
C LYS A 439 23.09 -24.24 -17.97
N ASN A 440 22.50 -25.33 -17.47
CA ASN A 440 21.44 -26.04 -18.18
C ASN A 440 20.01 -25.54 -17.78
N ASN A 441 19.92 -24.43 -17.01
CA ASN A 441 18.63 -23.83 -16.73
C ASN A 441 18.08 -23.14 -17.98
N ASP A 442 16.75 -23.18 -18.11
CA ASP A 442 16.04 -22.46 -19.16
C ASP A 442 15.87 -21.00 -18.71
N PHE A 443 16.76 -20.13 -19.15
CA PHE A 443 16.73 -18.70 -18.88
C PHE A 443 15.86 -17.98 -19.91
N TYR A 444 15.15 -16.97 -19.46
CA TYR A 444 14.28 -16.17 -20.31
C TYR A 444 15.08 -15.25 -21.28
N TYR A 445 16.24 -14.72 -20.82
CA TYR A 445 17.09 -13.83 -21.60
C TYR A 445 18.27 -14.56 -22.22
N ASP A 446 18.78 -14.00 -23.34
CA ASP A 446 20.00 -14.47 -24.03
C ASP A 446 21.26 -14.06 -23.23
N TRP A 447 21.69 -14.91 -22.31
CA TRP A 447 22.92 -14.71 -21.55
C TRP A 447 24.14 -15.26 -22.31
N ASN A 448 25.26 -14.55 -22.18
CA ASN A 448 26.55 -15.01 -22.68
C ASN A 448 27.44 -15.36 -21.48
N PHE A 449 27.40 -16.62 -21.06
CA PHE A 449 28.23 -17.14 -19.97
C PHE A 449 29.61 -17.53 -20.46
N GLN A 450 30.65 -17.06 -19.75
CA GLN A 450 32.04 -17.41 -20.03
C GLN A 450 32.49 -18.62 -19.22
#